data_6b8118e81732fcf9cfc6995d220ae8a1
#
_entry.id   6b8118e81732fcf9cfc6995d220ae8a1
#
_cell.length_a   1.000
_cell.length_b   1.000
_cell.length_c   1.000
_cell.angle_alpha   90.00
_cell.angle_beta   90.00
_cell.angle_gamma   90.00
#
_symmetry.space_group_name_H-M   'P 1'
#
loop_
_entity.id
_entity.type
_entity.pdbx_description
1 polymer ?
#
loop_
_entity_poly.entity_id
_entity_poly.type
_entity_poly.pdbx_seq_one_letter_code
_entity_poly.pdbx_strand_id
1 'polypeptide(L)'
;AKELAAAGGAGVITPDIIPEEADAWVSATDDALIDRVFLVAPSSPQERIEQVAQISNGFVYAASTMGVTGTRTSVSVDARALVARTREVTSQPVCVGLGVSTPEQAAEVGRYADGVIVGSAFVRLVLDAESPSQAAAGVAELAAGMAAALRTARRGGQA
;
A
#
# COMPACT_ATOMS: atom_id res chain seq x y z
N ALA A 1 -14.79 -9.21 11.03
CA ALA A 1 -13.72 -8.78 11.93
C ALA A 1 -13.36 -9.89 12.93
N LYS A 2 -14.29 -10.39 13.75
CA LYS A 2 -14.02 -11.39 14.81
C LYS A 2 -13.39 -12.69 14.28
N GLU A 3 -13.87 -13.22 13.17
CA GLU A 3 -13.30 -14.44 12.56
C GLU A 3 -11.88 -14.21 12.05
N LEU A 4 -11.61 -13.04 11.46
CA LEU A 4 -10.28 -12.66 11.01
C LEU A 4 -9.31 -12.53 12.20
N ALA A 5 -9.72 -11.86 13.26
CA ALA A 5 -8.94 -11.76 14.49
C ALA A 5 -8.65 -13.14 15.11
N ALA A 6 -9.66 -14.01 15.20
CA ALA A 6 -9.52 -15.38 15.70
C ALA A 6 -8.57 -16.25 14.85
N ALA A 7 -8.48 -15.95 13.54
CA ALA A 7 -7.53 -16.59 12.64
C ALA A 7 -6.11 -16.01 12.70
N GLY A 8 -5.86 -15.01 13.57
CA GLY A 8 -4.57 -14.34 13.71
C GLY A 8 -4.33 -13.18 12.75
N GLY A 9 -5.37 -12.68 12.09
CA GLY A 9 -5.28 -11.50 11.24
C GLY A 9 -5.02 -10.23 12.06
N ALA A 10 -4.00 -9.44 11.67
CA ALA A 10 -3.65 -8.20 12.34
C ALA A 10 -4.43 -6.99 11.79
N GLY A 11 -4.86 -7.04 10.54
CA GLY A 11 -5.58 -5.95 9.89
C GLY A 11 -6.13 -6.33 8.53
N VAL A 12 -6.86 -5.41 7.93
CA VAL A 12 -7.52 -5.61 6.63
C VAL A 12 -7.48 -4.35 5.77
N ILE A 13 -7.19 -4.51 4.50
CA ILE A 13 -7.32 -3.43 3.51
C ILE A 13 -8.78 -3.39 3.05
N THR A 14 -9.38 -2.22 3.14
CA THR A 14 -10.81 -2.01 2.86
C THR A 14 -10.97 -1.05 1.66
N PRO A 15 -10.95 -1.54 0.42
CA PRO A 15 -10.97 -0.68 -0.77
C PRO A 15 -12.36 -0.17 -1.14
N ASP A 16 -13.42 -0.86 -0.73
CA ASP A 16 -14.78 -0.69 -1.27
C ASP A 16 -15.76 0.00 -0.29
N ILE A 17 -15.28 0.45 0.86
CA ILE A 17 -16.10 1.18 1.85
C ILE A 17 -15.60 2.62 1.91
N ILE A 18 -16.52 3.56 1.75
CA ILE A 18 -16.24 5.00 1.92
C ILE A 18 -16.44 5.42 3.39
N PRO A 19 -15.79 6.50 3.86
CA PRO A 19 -15.93 6.94 5.26
C PRO A 19 -17.36 7.10 5.75
N GLU A 20 -18.27 7.59 4.91
CA GLU A 20 -19.66 7.82 5.25
C GLU A 20 -20.47 6.54 5.52
N GLU A 21 -19.98 5.40 5.07
CA GLU A 21 -20.62 4.08 5.24
C GLU A 21 -19.83 3.18 6.20
N ALA A 22 -18.76 3.71 6.79
CA ALA A 22 -17.79 2.89 7.52
C ALA A 22 -18.13 2.64 9.00
N ASP A 23 -19.11 3.32 9.61
CA ASP A 23 -19.36 3.30 11.05
C ASP A 23 -19.45 1.89 11.64
N ALA A 24 -20.26 1.02 11.03
CA ALA A 24 -20.43 -0.36 11.48
C ALA A 24 -19.13 -1.19 11.32
N TRP A 25 -18.36 -0.92 10.26
CA TRP A 25 -17.07 -1.56 10.02
C TRP A 25 -16.01 -1.10 11.01
N VAL A 26 -15.93 0.20 11.26
CA VAL A 26 -15.05 0.81 12.26
C VAL A 26 -15.30 0.20 13.63
N SER A 27 -16.56 0.20 14.09
CA SER A 27 -16.93 -0.42 15.37
C SER A 27 -16.54 -1.91 15.43
N ALA A 28 -16.82 -2.68 14.38
CA ALA A 28 -16.53 -4.10 14.36
C ALA A 28 -15.02 -4.41 14.36
N THR A 29 -14.19 -3.55 13.76
CA THR A 29 -12.73 -3.71 13.75
C THR A 29 -12.11 -3.26 15.06
N ASP A 30 -12.62 -2.21 15.68
CA ASP A 30 -12.21 -1.76 17.01
C ASP A 30 -12.50 -2.83 18.08
N ASP A 31 -13.72 -3.40 18.07
CA ASP A 31 -14.11 -4.49 18.97
C ASP A 31 -13.25 -5.74 18.80
N ALA A 32 -12.78 -6.00 17.59
CA ALA A 32 -11.94 -7.15 17.26
C ALA A 32 -10.44 -6.89 17.41
N LEU A 33 -10.03 -5.65 17.69
CA LEU A 33 -8.64 -5.22 17.81
C LEU A 33 -7.81 -5.53 16.56
N ILE A 34 -8.39 -5.32 15.38
CA ILE A 34 -7.70 -5.45 14.09
C ILE A 34 -7.59 -4.10 13.38
N ASP A 35 -6.48 -3.88 12.72
CA ASP A 35 -6.27 -2.66 11.93
C ASP A 35 -7.15 -2.64 10.68
N ARG A 36 -7.59 -1.43 10.30
CA ARG A 36 -8.32 -1.17 9.06
C ARG A 36 -7.57 -0.15 8.22
N VAL A 37 -7.29 -0.54 7.00
CA VAL A 37 -6.53 0.27 6.05
C VAL A 37 -7.47 0.75 4.97
N PHE A 38 -7.69 2.08 4.90
CA PHE A 38 -8.46 2.70 3.84
C PHE A 38 -7.57 3.33 2.79
N LEU A 39 -8.17 3.69 1.65
CA LEU A 39 -7.45 4.15 0.47
C LEU A 39 -7.69 5.64 0.21
N VAL A 40 -6.62 6.30 -0.21
CA VAL A 40 -6.66 7.63 -0.82
C VAL A 40 -6.12 7.56 -2.24
N ALA A 41 -6.61 8.42 -3.12
CA ALA A 41 -6.22 8.48 -4.53
C ALA A 41 -5.76 9.89 -4.93
N PRO A 42 -5.03 10.09 -6.03
CA PRO A 42 -4.65 11.42 -6.50
C PRO A 42 -5.85 12.35 -6.71
N SER A 43 -6.99 11.80 -7.11
CA SER A 43 -8.26 12.52 -7.27
C SER A 43 -8.98 12.85 -5.97
N SER A 44 -8.56 12.30 -4.82
CA SER A 44 -9.18 12.59 -3.53
C SER A 44 -8.96 14.04 -3.13
N PRO A 45 -10.02 14.82 -2.85
CA PRO A 45 -9.88 16.16 -2.29
C PRO A 45 -9.28 16.07 -0.87
N GLN A 46 -8.72 17.18 -0.36
CA GLN A 46 -8.03 17.20 0.94
C GLN A 46 -8.94 16.75 2.08
N GLU A 47 -10.18 17.22 2.11
CA GLU A 47 -11.17 16.81 3.10
C GLU A 47 -11.39 15.28 3.13
N ARG A 48 -11.43 14.64 1.96
CA ARG A 48 -11.54 13.18 1.85
C ARG A 48 -10.29 12.48 2.41
N ILE A 49 -9.10 13.02 2.17
CA ILE A 49 -7.87 12.48 2.72
C ILE A 49 -7.89 12.57 4.25
N GLU A 50 -8.37 13.67 4.82
CA GLU A 50 -8.53 13.85 6.26
C GLU A 50 -9.50 12.82 6.86
N GLN A 51 -10.68 12.66 6.26
CA GLN A 51 -11.68 11.68 6.70
C GLN A 51 -11.12 10.25 6.69
N VAL A 52 -10.47 9.87 5.59
CA VAL A 52 -9.83 8.55 5.45
C VAL A 52 -8.73 8.35 6.48
N ALA A 53 -7.89 9.35 6.71
CA ALA A 53 -6.80 9.29 7.69
C ALA A 53 -7.33 9.12 9.12
N GLN A 54 -8.47 9.75 9.46
CA GLN A 54 -9.09 9.65 10.79
C GLN A 54 -9.64 8.26 11.10
N ILE A 55 -10.21 7.58 10.10
CA ILE A 55 -10.80 6.25 10.31
C ILE A 55 -9.85 5.10 10.01
N SER A 56 -8.68 5.36 9.42
CA SER A 56 -7.62 4.36 9.20
C SER A 56 -6.83 4.13 10.48
N ASN A 57 -6.36 2.91 10.66
CA ASN A 57 -5.31 2.58 11.62
C ASN A 57 -4.35 1.54 11.00
N GLY A 58 -3.14 1.42 11.56
CA GLY A 58 -2.06 0.63 10.93
C GLY A 58 -1.30 1.45 9.89
N PHE A 59 -1.90 1.77 8.75
CA PHE A 59 -1.34 2.67 7.73
C PHE A 59 -2.44 3.21 6.79
N VAL A 60 -2.11 4.26 6.02
CA VAL A 60 -2.97 4.75 4.95
C VAL A 60 -2.45 4.24 3.61
N TYR A 61 -3.32 3.65 2.79
CA TYR A 61 -2.97 3.16 1.46
C TYR A 61 -3.12 4.28 0.41
N ALA A 62 -2.02 4.83 -0.05
CA ALA A 62 -2.01 5.77 -1.17
C ALA A 62 -2.05 4.99 -2.49
N ALA A 63 -3.25 4.89 -3.06
CA ALA A 63 -3.50 4.21 -4.32
C ALA A 63 -3.11 5.12 -5.48
N SER A 64 -1.91 4.92 -6.04
CA SER A 64 -1.44 5.66 -7.20
C SER A 64 -1.69 4.87 -8.48
N THR A 65 -2.49 5.39 -9.40
CA THR A 65 -2.61 4.82 -10.74
C THR A 65 -1.31 5.04 -11.50
N MET A 66 -0.64 3.94 -11.85
CA MET A 66 0.37 3.95 -12.90
C MET A 66 -0.33 4.40 -14.17
N GLY A 67 0.04 5.57 -14.70
CA GLY A 67 -0.64 6.17 -15.84
C GLY A 67 -0.86 5.18 -16.99
N VAL A 68 -2.10 5.02 -17.38
CA VAL A 68 -2.53 4.21 -18.55
C VAL A 68 -2.16 4.85 -19.88
N THR A 69 -1.42 5.96 -19.88
CA THR A 69 -0.98 6.68 -21.05
C THR A 69 0.54 6.72 -21.17
N GLY A 70 1.07 5.72 -21.83
CA GLY A 70 2.20 5.75 -22.79
C GLY A 70 3.59 6.25 -22.36
N THR A 71 3.81 6.88 -21.22
CA THR A 71 5.14 7.34 -20.80
C THR A 71 5.41 7.00 -19.35
N ARG A 72 6.35 6.08 -19.15
CA ARG A 72 6.78 5.50 -17.85
C ARG A 72 7.40 6.48 -16.84
N THR A 73 7.45 7.77 -17.13
CA THR A 73 8.13 8.79 -16.33
C THR A 73 7.20 9.63 -15.45
N SER A 74 5.86 9.56 -15.61
CA SER A 74 4.92 10.40 -14.86
C SER A 74 4.35 9.76 -13.59
N VAL A 75 4.69 8.51 -13.30
CA VAL A 75 4.13 7.72 -12.18
C VAL A 75 4.47 8.30 -10.81
N SER A 76 5.64 8.90 -10.70
CA SER A 76 6.17 9.32 -9.39
C SER A 76 5.63 10.66 -8.90
N VAL A 77 5.18 11.54 -9.78
CA VAL A 77 4.79 12.92 -9.41
C VAL A 77 3.48 12.92 -8.63
N ASP A 78 2.45 12.27 -9.19
CA ASP A 78 1.12 12.23 -8.55
C ASP A 78 1.11 11.42 -7.26
N ALA A 79 1.85 10.30 -7.22
CA ALA A 79 2.01 9.49 -6.03
C ALA A 79 2.76 10.24 -4.91
N ARG A 80 3.83 10.94 -5.26
CA ARG A 80 4.61 11.75 -4.31
C ARG A 80 3.78 12.90 -3.75
N ALA A 81 3.04 13.60 -4.59
CA ALA A 81 2.14 14.67 -4.16
C ALA A 81 1.02 14.13 -3.24
N LEU A 82 0.45 12.97 -3.56
CA LEU A 82 -0.56 12.33 -2.72
C LEU A 82 0.01 11.95 -1.34
N VAL A 83 1.21 11.35 -1.29
CA VAL A 83 1.87 11.02 -0.01
C VAL A 83 2.12 12.28 0.81
N ALA A 84 2.61 13.36 0.19
CA ALA A 84 2.85 14.63 0.88
C ALA A 84 1.55 15.19 1.49
N ARG A 85 0.47 15.26 0.71
CA ARG A 85 -0.85 15.73 1.16
C ARG A 85 -1.41 14.85 2.30
N THR A 86 -1.22 13.54 2.22
CA THR A 86 -1.69 12.63 3.25
C THR A 86 -0.91 12.83 4.56
N ARG A 87 0.40 13.05 4.48
CA ARG A 87 1.24 13.32 5.67
C ARG A 87 0.94 14.64 6.37
N GLU A 88 0.30 15.60 5.70
CA GLU A 88 -0.15 16.84 6.33
C GLU A 88 -1.24 16.59 7.39
N VAL A 89 -1.99 15.50 7.26
CA VAL A 89 -3.18 15.23 8.10
C VAL A 89 -3.05 13.96 8.95
N THR A 90 -1.95 13.21 8.86
CA THR A 90 -1.73 12.01 9.68
C THR A 90 -0.27 11.75 9.97
N SER A 91 0.01 11.19 11.15
CA SER A 91 1.32 10.64 11.51
C SER A 91 1.44 9.14 11.23
N GLN A 92 0.37 8.50 10.74
CA GLN A 92 0.41 7.09 10.38
C GLN A 92 1.31 6.85 9.17
N PRO A 93 1.90 5.65 9.03
CA PRO A 93 2.64 5.30 7.83
C PRO A 93 1.77 5.45 6.57
N VAL A 94 2.34 6.01 5.51
CA VAL A 94 1.67 6.11 4.20
C VAL A 94 2.37 5.16 3.23
N CYS A 95 1.64 4.11 2.83
CA CYS A 95 2.14 3.08 1.93
C CYS A 95 1.58 3.26 0.52
N VAL A 96 2.44 3.21 -0.48
CA VAL A 96 2.04 3.38 -1.89
C VAL A 96 1.91 2.02 -2.57
N GLY A 97 0.79 1.83 -3.23
CA GLY A 97 0.53 0.66 -4.09
C GLY A 97 -0.07 1.08 -5.42
N LEU A 98 0.06 0.23 -6.36
CA LEU A 98 -0.50 0.11 -7.70
C LEU A 98 0.58 -0.03 -8.78
N GLY A 99 0.72 -1.27 -9.24
CA GLY A 99 1.54 -1.58 -10.40
C GLY A 99 3.05 -1.61 -10.15
N VAL A 100 3.52 -1.50 -8.90
CA VAL A 100 4.92 -1.76 -8.57
C VAL A 100 5.22 -3.23 -8.82
N SER A 101 6.17 -3.50 -9.71
CA SER A 101 6.48 -4.86 -10.18
C SER A 101 7.98 -5.17 -10.20
N THR A 102 8.85 -4.17 -10.03
CA THR A 102 10.31 -4.36 -10.02
C THR A 102 10.98 -3.75 -8.79
N PRO A 103 12.17 -4.23 -8.42
CA PRO A 103 12.98 -3.66 -7.33
C PRO A 103 13.30 -2.18 -7.53
N GLU A 104 13.53 -1.72 -8.76
CA GLU A 104 13.85 -0.32 -9.08
C GLU A 104 12.64 0.58 -8.81
N GLN A 105 11.43 0.14 -9.20
CA GLN A 105 10.20 0.86 -8.90
C GLN A 105 9.92 0.91 -7.40
N ALA A 106 10.16 -0.20 -6.68
CA ALA A 106 10.05 -0.23 -5.23
C ALA A 106 11.04 0.76 -4.58
N ALA A 107 12.28 0.81 -5.04
CA ALA A 107 13.30 1.74 -4.56
C ALA A 107 12.90 3.21 -4.80
N GLU A 108 12.31 3.52 -5.96
CA GLU A 108 11.83 4.86 -6.28
C GLU A 108 10.72 5.30 -5.32
N VAL A 109 9.70 4.46 -5.13
CA VAL A 109 8.61 4.72 -4.20
C VAL A 109 9.12 4.83 -2.76
N GLY A 110 10.05 3.98 -2.36
CA GLY A 110 10.64 3.97 -1.03
C GLY A 110 11.42 5.24 -0.62
N ARG A 111 11.71 6.14 -1.57
CA ARG A 111 12.35 7.44 -1.29
C ARG A 111 11.37 8.45 -0.68
N TYR A 112 10.07 8.26 -0.84
CA TYR A 112 9.07 9.23 -0.39
C TYR A 112 7.90 8.61 0.38
N ALA A 113 7.70 7.29 0.32
CA ALA A 113 6.66 6.56 1.05
C ALA A 113 7.26 5.73 2.19
N ASP A 114 6.44 5.43 3.21
CA ASP A 114 6.85 4.61 4.35
C ASP A 114 6.85 3.11 4.02
N GLY A 115 6.04 2.71 3.03
CA GLY A 115 5.97 1.34 2.55
C GLY A 115 5.58 1.26 1.08
N VAL A 116 5.85 0.08 0.49
CA VAL A 116 5.48 -0.25 -0.89
C VAL A 116 4.58 -1.47 -0.87
N ILE A 117 3.42 -1.37 -1.51
CA ILE A 117 2.45 -2.44 -1.61
C ILE A 117 2.56 -3.09 -2.99
N VAL A 118 2.77 -4.39 -3.00
CA VAL A 118 2.95 -5.19 -4.22
C VAL A 118 1.93 -6.33 -4.21
N GLY A 119 1.09 -6.40 -5.22
CA GLY A 119 0.07 -7.45 -5.35
C GLY A 119 0.23 -8.24 -6.64
N SER A 120 -0.18 -7.67 -7.76
CA SER A 120 -0.30 -8.35 -9.05
C SER A 120 1.00 -9.00 -9.55
N ALA A 121 2.17 -8.43 -9.21
CA ALA A 121 3.45 -9.02 -9.58
C ALA A 121 3.67 -10.38 -8.88
N PHE A 122 3.32 -10.49 -7.59
CA PHE A 122 3.39 -11.76 -6.87
C PHE A 122 2.35 -12.77 -7.36
N VAL A 123 1.12 -12.30 -7.58
CA VAL A 123 0.05 -13.16 -8.11
C VAL A 123 0.43 -13.75 -9.47
N ARG A 124 1.04 -12.95 -10.35
CA ARG A 124 1.51 -13.45 -11.65
C ARG A 124 2.54 -14.57 -11.52
N LEU A 125 3.53 -14.40 -10.63
CA LEU A 125 4.52 -15.46 -10.37
C LEU A 125 3.88 -16.75 -9.87
N VAL A 126 2.81 -16.66 -9.09
CA VAL A 126 2.06 -17.84 -8.62
C VAL A 126 1.28 -18.48 -9.76
N LEU A 127 0.65 -17.70 -10.63
CA LEU A 127 -0.16 -18.21 -11.75
C LEU A 127 0.69 -18.82 -12.86
N ASP A 128 1.89 -18.27 -13.10
CA ASP A 128 2.80 -18.72 -14.18
C ASP A 128 3.69 -19.90 -13.74
N ALA A 129 3.67 -20.28 -12.46
CA ALA A 129 4.51 -21.34 -11.93
C ALA A 129 3.93 -22.73 -12.23
N GLU A 130 4.81 -23.69 -12.55
CA GLU A 130 4.45 -25.08 -12.81
C GLU A 130 4.22 -25.90 -11.52
N SER A 131 4.66 -25.36 -10.37
CA SER A 131 4.49 -26.02 -9.06
C SER A 131 4.43 -25.00 -7.91
N PRO A 132 3.82 -25.36 -6.76
CA PRO A 132 3.80 -24.52 -5.57
C PRO A 132 5.21 -24.14 -5.07
N SER A 133 6.17 -25.03 -5.22
CA SER A 133 7.56 -24.76 -4.83
C SER A 133 8.20 -23.71 -5.72
N GLN A 134 7.99 -23.77 -7.03
CA GLN A 134 8.46 -22.76 -7.97
C GLN A 134 7.79 -21.41 -7.72
N ALA A 135 6.48 -21.40 -7.47
CA ALA A 135 5.75 -20.19 -7.10
C ALA A 135 6.35 -19.52 -5.86
N ALA A 136 6.54 -20.29 -4.79
CA ALA A 136 7.12 -19.79 -3.54
C ALA A 136 8.54 -19.25 -3.73
N ALA A 137 9.39 -19.93 -4.50
CA ALA A 137 10.75 -19.48 -4.81
C ALA A 137 10.73 -18.16 -5.59
N GLY A 138 9.93 -18.04 -6.64
CA GLY A 138 9.82 -16.80 -7.44
C GLY A 138 9.32 -15.60 -6.62
N VAL A 139 8.30 -15.81 -5.79
CA VAL A 139 7.78 -14.76 -4.88
C VAL A 139 8.86 -14.36 -3.87
N ALA A 140 9.57 -15.31 -3.28
CA ALA A 140 10.62 -15.03 -2.30
C ALA A 140 11.78 -14.25 -2.93
N GLU A 141 12.21 -14.61 -4.15
CA GLU A 141 13.27 -13.91 -4.88
C GLU A 141 12.89 -12.45 -5.18
N LEU A 142 11.69 -12.22 -5.75
CA LEU A 142 11.21 -10.88 -6.05
C LEU A 142 11.06 -10.04 -4.78
N ALA A 143 10.49 -10.60 -3.71
CA ALA A 143 10.32 -9.92 -2.44
C ALA A 143 11.68 -9.54 -1.81
N ALA A 144 12.67 -10.44 -1.85
CA ALA A 144 14.02 -10.18 -1.36
C ALA A 144 14.72 -9.07 -2.17
N GLY A 145 14.57 -9.08 -3.50
CA GLY A 145 15.09 -8.04 -4.40
C GLY A 145 14.49 -6.67 -4.09
N MET A 146 13.17 -6.59 -3.95
CA MET A 146 12.47 -5.35 -3.59
C MET A 146 12.89 -4.84 -2.20
N ALA A 147 12.97 -5.72 -1.21
CA ALA A 147 13.41 -5.35 0.14
C ALA A 147 14.86 -4.84 0.17
N ALA A 148 15.75 -5.42 -0.62
CA ALA A 148 17.14 -4.96 -0.74
C ALA A 148 17.21 -3.57 -1.38
N ALA A 149 16.47 -3.35 -2.47
CA ALA A 149 16.39 -2.07 -3.17
C ALA A 149 15.84 -0.94 -2.28
N LEU A 150 14.78 -1.23 -1.51
CA LEU A 150 14.21 -0.31 -0.52
C LEU A 150 15.21 0.10 0.57
N ARG A 151 15.95 -0.85 1.12
CA ARG A 151 16.98 -0.56 2.14
C ARG A 151 18.08 0.35 1.59
N THR A 152 18.50 0.14 0.36
CA THR A 152 19.51 0.97 -0.31
C THR A 152 19.00 2.38 -0.57
N ALA A 153 17.76 2.52 -1.07
CA ALA A 153 17.14 3.80 -1.37
C ALA A 153 17.01 4.70 -0.11
N ARG A 154 16.65 4.10 1.03
CA ARG A 154 16.50 4.83 2.31
C ARG A 154 17.85 5.31 2.87
N ARG A 155 18.91 4.54 2.73
CA ARG A 155 20.26 4.93 3.18
C ARG A 155 20.84 6.08 2.35
N GLY A 156 20.58 6.10 1.04
CA GLY A 156 21.04 7.17 0.15
C GLY A 156 20.29 8.49 0.28
N GLY A 157 19.13 8.51 0.93
CA GLY A 157 18.34 9.72 1.17
C GLY A 157 18.64 10.44 2.50
N GLN A 158 19.53 9.88 3.34
CA GLN A 158 19.94 10.46 4.62
C GLN A 158 21.34 11.10 4.59
N ALA A 159 21.98 11.15 3.44
CA ALA A 159 23.25 11.83 3.19
C ALA A 159 22.98 13.15 2.43
#